data_3d8d62c64bc18841763db5ca94be2fd4
#
_entry.id   3d8d62c64bc18841763db5ca94be2fd4
#
_cell.length_a   1.000
_cell.length_b   1.000
_cell.length_c   1.000
_cell.angle_alpha   90.00
_cell.angle_beta   90.00
_cell.angle_gamma   90.00
#
_symmetry.space_group_name_H-M   'P 1'
#
loop_
_entity.id
_entity.type
_entity.pdbx_description
1 polymer ?
#
loop_
_entity_poly.entity_id
_entity_poly.type
_entity_poly.pdbx_seq_one_letter_code
_entity_poly.pdbx_strand_id
1 'polypeptide(L)'
;SYGRGEVLGSSTDLYESLRWIGLASDRVPKLSYAASGGVSNGEAMIKALLVGASAVEVCSVLYKKGIEAIPEMLQTLEEWMKANNYQQVSDFRGMMNAGKTGGGATFERTQFFKHYGKYE
;
A
#
# COMPACT_ATOMS: atom_id res chain seq x y z
N SER A 1 12.36 -3.57 25.57
CA SER A 1 12.13 -3.52 24.62
C SER A 1 11.05 -2.87 23.91
N TYR A 2 10.06 -2.40 24.63
CA TYR A 2 9.11 -1.90 24.08
C TYR A 2 9.39 -0.63 23.58
N GLY A 3 10.18 0.12 23.74
CA GLY A 3 10.53 1.35 23.21
C GLY A 3 11.31 1.34 21.96
N ARG A 4 11.46 0.26 21.32
CA ARG A 4 12.24 0.15 20.24
C ARG A 4 11.51 0.23 18.99
N GLY A 5 12.09 -0.02 17.93
CA GLY A 5 11.56 0.10 16.61
C GLY A 5 10.40 -0.81 16.30
N GLU A 6 10.20 -1.83 17.07
CA GLU A 6 9.11 -2.69 16.78
C GLU A 6 7.78 -2.05 17.10
N VAL A 7 7.77 -0.92 17.76
CA VAL A 7 6.56 -0.17 18.00
C VAL A 7 6.19 0.64 16.77
N LEU A 8 7.16 0.89 15.87
CA LEU A 8 6.93 1.65 14.65
C LEU A 8 6.86 0.67 13.47
N GLY A 9 6.11 1.01 12.46
CA GLY A 9 5.92 0.15 11.33
C GLY A 9 7.19 -0.17 10.55
N SER A 10 7.21 -1.29 9.88
CA SER A 10 8.34 -1.76 9.10
C SER A 10 7.87 -2.25 7.74
N SER A 11 8.80 -2.63 6.87
CA SER A 11 8.46 -3.17 5.56
C SER A 11 7.74 -4.52 5.68
N THR A 12 8.00 -5.28 6.76
CA THR A 12 7.28 -6.51 7.02
C THR A 12 5.81 -6.21 7.32
N ASP A 13 5.55 -5.15 8.10
CA ASP A 13 4.19 -4.74 8.41
C ASP A 13 3.47 -4.28 7.14
N LEU A 14 4.17 -3.61 6.24
CA LEU A 14 3.60 -3.20 4.98
C LEU A 14 3.16 -4.43 4.18
N TYR A 15 4.03 -5.42 4.08
CA TYR A 15 3.73 -6.62 3.32
C TYR A 15 2.47 -7.32 3.86
N GLU A 16 2.37 -7.41 5.18
CA GLU A 16 1.20 -8.02 5.81
C GLU A 16 -0.08 -7.23 5.50
N SER A 17 -0.02 -5.91 5.61
CA SER A 17 -1.18 -5.07 5.29
C SER A 17 -1.61 -5.24 3.84
N LEU A 18 -0.66 -5.21 2.91
CA LEU A 18 -0.98 -5.33 1.49
C LEU A 18 -1.58 -6.71 1.18
N ARG A 19 -1.03 -7.75 1.79
CA ARG A 19 -1.50 -9.10 1.58
C ARG A 19 -2.94 -9.25 2.02
N TRP A 20 -3.25 -8.81 3.24
CA TRP A 20 -4.60 -8.98 3.78
C TRP A 20 -5.62 -8.10 3.08
N ILE A 21 -5.27 -6.88 2.72
CA ILE A 21 -6.20 -6.01 1.99
C ILE A 21 -6.45 -6.58 0.60
N GLY A 22 -5.42 -7.09 -0.07
CA GLY A 22 -5.61 -7.67 -1.39
C GLY A 22 -6.51 -8.88 -1.38
N LEU A 23 -6.42 -9.71 -0.34
CA LEU A 23 -7.29 -10.88 -0.22
C LEU A 23 -8.70 -10.47 0.20
N ALA A 24 -8.82 -9.60 1.18
CA ALA A 24 -10.12 -9.22 1.73
C ALA A 24 -10.94 -8.38 0.76
N SER A 25 -10.30 -7.44 0.06
CA SER A 25 -11.03 -6.58 -0.87
C SER A 25 -11.57 -7.35 -2.08
N ASP A 26 -10.93 -8.46 -2.41
CA ASP A 26 -11.45 -9.33 -3.44
C ASP A 26 -12.70 -10.08 -2.93
N ARG A 27 -12.66 -10.57 -1.71
CA ARG A 27 -13.73 -11.41 -1.17
C ARG A 27 -14.91 -10.63 -0.63
N VAL A 28 -14.66 -9.44 -0.10
CA VAL A 28 -15.71 -8.59 0.48
C VAL A 28 -15.56 -7.19 -0.09
N PRO A 29 -15.90 -7.00 -1.38
CA PRO A 29 -15.64 -5.72 -2.05
C PRO A 29 -16.51 -4.55 -1.58
N LYS A 30 -17.55 -4.82 -0.82
CA LYS A 30 -18.42 -3.75 -0.35
C LYS A 30 -17.85 -2.99 0.83
N LEU A 31 -16.85 -3.53 1.53
CA LEU A 31 -16.23 -2.84 2.63
C LEU A 31 -15.13 -1.92 2.13
N SER A 32 -14.85 -0.88 2.91
CA SER A 32 -13.71 -0.02 2.66
C SER A 32 -12.57 -0.47 3.56
N TYR A 33 -11.35 -0.47 3.02
CA TYR A 33 -10.20 -0.97 3.76
C TYR A 33 -9.19 0.14 3.95
N ALA A 34 -8.60 0.22 5.12
CA ALA A 34 -7.55 1.19 5.41
C ALA A 34 -6.23 0.45 5.61
N ALA A 35 -5.21 0.84 4.88
CA ALA A 35 -3.88 0.28 5.05
C ALA A 35 -3.21 0.97 6.24
N SER A 36 -2.66 0.18 7.15
CA SER A 36 -2.02 0.67 8.34
C SER A 36 -0.77 -0.16 8.59
N GLY A 37 0.29 0.47 9.03
CA GLY A 37 1.55 -0.22 9.31
C GLY A 37 2.47 -0.29 8.09
N GLY A 38 3.67 0.20 8.23
CA GLY A 38 4.69 0.10 7.21
C GLY A 38 4.59 1.06 6.05
N VAL A 39 3.61 1.96 6.03
CA VAL A 39 3.48 2.90 4.92
C VAL A 39 4.41 4.07 5.19
N SER A 40 5.57 4.05 4.56
CA SER A 40 6.64 5.00 4.85
C SER A 40 7.02 5.90 3.69
N ASN A 41 6.43 5.73 2.53
CA ASN A 41 6.72 6.57 1.38
C ASN A 41 5.57 6.51 0.37
N GLY A 42 5.69 7.27 -0.70
CA GLY A 42 4.64 7.34 -1.72
C GLY A 42 4.46 6.03 -2.46
N GLU A 43 5.54 5.29 -2.68
CA GLU A 43 5.45 4.00 -3.36
C GLU A 43 4.64 3.00 -2.53
N ALA A 44 4.83 2.99 -1.22
CA ALA A 44 4.05 2.12 -0.33
C ALA A 44 2.58 2.51 -0.35
N MET A 45 2.29 3.81 -0.40
CA MET A 45 0.93 4.30 -0.50
C MET A 45 0.27 3.85 -1.79
N ILE A 46 0.99 3.93 -2.91
CA ILE A 46 0.47 3.49 -4.20
C ILE A 46 0.17 1.99 -4.18
N LYS A 47 1.06 1.20 -3.60
CA LYS A 47 0.85 -0.24 -3.47
C LYS A 47 -0.43 -0.52 -2.67
N ALA A 48 -0.64 0.21 -1.58
CA ALA A 48 -1.83 0.03 -0.75
C ALA A 48 -3.10 0.30 -1.54
N LEU A 49 -3.11 1.36 -2.34
CA LEU A 49 -4.27 1.69 -3.15
C LEU A 49 -4.49 0.64 -4.25
N LEU A 50 -3.41 0.17 -4.86
CA LEU A 50 -3.52 -0.85 -5.91
C LEU A 50 -4.11 -2.16 -5.40
N VAL A 51 -3.82 -2.56 -4.18
CA VAL A 51 -4.39 -3.80 -3.64
C VAL A 51 -5.82 -3.62 -3.11
N GLY A 52 -6.30 -2.39 -3.01
CA GLY A 52 -7.70 -2.16 -2.66
C GLY A 52 -7.97 -1.26 -1.48
N ALA A 53 -6.96 -0.62 -0.91
CA ALA A 53 -7.19 0.28 0.21
C ALA A 53 -7.95 1.52 -0.24
N SER A 54 -8.86 2.00 0.58
CA SER A 54 -9.57 3.25 0.36
C SER A 54 -8.92 4.39 1.12
N ALA A 55 -8.16 4.06 2.16
CA ALA A 55 -7.44 5.05 2.96
C ALA A 55 -6.10 4.47 3.38
N VAL A 56 -5.14 5.33 3.62
CA VAL A 56 -3.81 4.93 4.03
C VAL A 56 -3.46 5.73 5.27
N GLU A 57 -3.10 5.02 6.34
CA GLU A 57 -2.71 5.66 7.59
C GLU A 57 -1.22 5.73 7.69
N VAL A 58 -0.70 6.87 8.09
CA VAL A 58 0.73 7.06 8.26
C VAL A 58 1.00 7.51 9.69
N CYS A 59 1.97 6.89 10.33
CA CYS A 59 2.33 7.22 11.69
C CYS A 59 3.84 7.28 11.84
N SER A 60 4.52 6.17 11.66
CA SER A 60 5.96 6.13 11.89
C SER A 60 6.73 7.04 10.96
N VAL A 61 6.24 7.28 9.73
CA VAL A 61 6.93 8.17 8.82
C VAL A 61 6.87 9.62 9.32
N LEU A 62 5.76 10.00 9.95
CA LEU A 62 5.64 11.34 10.52
C LEU A 62 6.58 11.50 11.71
N TYR A 63 6.72 10.45 12.53
CA TYR A 63 7.61 10.48 13.66
C TYR A 63 9.05 10.58 13.20
N LYS A 64 9.43 9.93 12.11
CA LYS A 64 10.80 9.92 11.63
C LYS A 64 11.15 11.12 10.75
N LYS A 65 10.23 11.56 9.91
CA LYS A 65 10.51 12.57 8.90
C LYS A 65 9.75 13.87 9.08
N GLY A 66 8.78 13.90 9.98
CA GLY A 66 7.99 15.09 10.21
C GLY A 66 6.83 15.22 9.21
N ILE A 67 6.10 16.30 9.32
CA ILE A 67 4.87 16.48 8.59
C ILE A 67 5.10 16.69 7.10
N GLU A 68 6.30 17.06 6.69
CA GLU A 68 6.64 17.24 5.29
C GLU A 68 6.58 15.94 4.52
N ALA A 69 6.57 14.80 5.20
CA ALA A 69 6.42 13.51 4.53
C ALA A 69 5.12 13.41 3.76
N ILE A 70 4.05 14.06 4.24
CA ILE A 70 2.75 13.94 3.60
C ILE A 70 2.73 14.58 2.20
N PRO A 71 3.12 15.84 2.02
CA PRO A 71 3.16 16.39 0.67
C PRO A 71 4.13 15.66 -0.26
N GLU A 72 5.24 15.12 0.28
CA GLU A 72 6.14 14.33 -0.55
C GLU A 72 5.48 13.05 -1.05
N MET A 73 4.73 12.38 -0.18
CA MET A 73 4.02 11.17 -0.56
C MET A 73 2.94 11.46 -1.59
N LEU A 74 2.22 12.57 -1.42
CA LEU A 74 1.19 12.97 -2.37
C LEU A 74 1.79 13.35 -3.72
N GLN A 75 2.95 13.97 -3.72
CA GLN A 75 3.62 14.32 -4.97
C GLN A 75 4.03 13.06 -5.73
N THR A 76 4.56 12.06 -5.02
CA THR A 76 4.91 10.78 -5.63
C THR A 76 3.67 10.14 -6.26
N LEU A 77 2.54 10.18 -5.56
CA LEU A 77 1.30 9.63 -6.08
C LEU A 77 0.86 10.37 -7.35
N GLU A 78 0.89 11.70 -7.32
CA GLU A 78 0.48 12.48 -8.46
C GLU A 78 1.35 12.22 -9.68
N GLU A 79 2.65 12.15 -9.50
CA GLU A 79 3.57 11.88 -10.60
C GLU A 79 3.33 10.50 -11.19
N TRP A 80 3.11 9.51 -10.32
CA TRP A 80 2.82 8.16 -10.78
C TRP A 80 1.51 8.09 -11.55
N MET A 81 0.48 8.80 -11.05
CA MET A 81 -0.81 8.84 -11.73
C MET A 81 -0.69 9.48 -13.10
N LYS A 82 0.06 10.57 -13.22
CA LYS A 82 0.26 11.22 -14.51
C LYS A 82 0.99 10.32 -15.47
N ALA A 83 2.02 9.63 -15.01
CA ALA A 83 2.81 8.75 -15.86
C ALA A 83 1.98 7.58 -16.38
N ASN A 84 0.92 7.20 -15.66
CA ASN A 84 0.06 6.09 -16.05
C ASN A 84 -1.30 6.52 -16.60
N ASN A 85 -1.47 7.83 -16.79
CA ASN A 85 -2.71 8.41 -17.34
C ASN A 85 -3.94 8.16 -16.50
N TYR A 86 -3.77 8.14 -15.18
CA TYR A 86 -4.88 8.06 -14.25
C TYR A 86 -5.26 9.45 -13.77
N GLN A 87 -6.54 9.76 -13.75
CA GLN A 87 -7.03 11.05 -13.32
C GLN A 87 -7.57 11.05 -11.90
N GLN A 88 -7.96 9.89 -11.39
CA GLN A 88 -8.48 9.77 -10.04
C GLN A 88 -8.10 8.41 -9.48
N VAL A 89 -8.13 8.30 -8.15
CA VAL A 89 -7.69 7.08 -7.48
C VAL A 89 -8.57 5.90 -7.84
N SER A 90 -9.86 6.13 -8.07
CA SER A 90 -10.76 5.06 -8.46
C SER A 90 -10.38 4.42 -9.80
N ASP A 91 -9.55 5.08 -10.61
CA ASP A 91 -9.12 4.50 -11.88
C ASP A 91 -8.21 3.28 -11.66
N PHE A 92 -7.52 3.21 -10.54
CA PHE A 92 -6.57 2.12 -10.32
C PHE A 92 -6.74 1.39 -8.97
N ARG A 93 -7.64 1.86 -8.11
CA ARG A 93 -7.80 1.20 -6.80
C ARG A 93 -8.24 -0.24 -7.01
N GLY A 94 -7.54 -1.14 -6.34
CA GLY A 94 -7.89 -2.55 -6.37
C GLY A 94 -7.47 -3.31 -7.62
N MET A 95 -6.77 -2.66 -8.55
CA MET A 95 -6.34 -3.35 -9.77
C MET A 95 -5.45 -4.54 -9.49
N MET A 96 -4.76 -4.54 -8.36
CA MET A 96 -3.83 -5.59 -8.01
C MET A 96 -4.31 -6.43 -6.83
N ASN A 97 -5.61 -6.49 -6.60
CA ASN A 97 -6.12 -7.35 -5.54
C ASN A 97 -6.00 -8.83 -5.96
N ALA A 98 -6.23 -9.74 -5.02
CA ALA A 98 -6.00 -11.16 -5.25
C ALA A 98 -6.81 -11.72 -6.41
N GLY A 99 -8.05 -11.31 -6.54
CA GLY A 99 -8.92 -11.79 -7.60
C GLY A 99 -8.46 -11.40 -8.99
N LYS A 100 -7.84 -10.23 -9.10
CA LYS A 100 -7.39 -9.73 -10.39
C LYS A 100 -6.01 -10.21 -10.77
N THR A 101 -5.23 -10.66 -9.79
CA THR A 101 -3.86 -11.13 -10.04
C THR A 101 -3.73 -12.65 -10.06
N GLY A 102 -4.84 -13.38 -10.04
CA GLY A 102 -4.79 -14.83 -10.22
C GLY A 102 -4.94 -15.66 -8.97
N GLY A 103 -5.32 -15.05 -7.86
CA GLY A 103 -5.61 -15.78 -6.64
C GLY A 103 -4.57 -15.60 -5.55
N GLY A 104 -4.97 -16.00 -4.35
CA GLY A 104 -4.22 -15.67 -3.14
C GLY A 104 -2.79 -16.16 -3.13
N ALA A 105 -2.56 -17.42 -3.45
CA ALA A 105 -1.21 -17.97 -3.37
C ALA A 105 -0.28 -17.30 -4.38
N THR A 106 -0.76 -17.09 -5.59
CA THR A 106 0.00 -16.42 -6.62
C THR A 106 0.26 -14.96 -6.26
N PHE A 107 -0.78 -14.29 -5.75
CA PHE A 107 -0.67 -12.92 -5.30
C PHE A 107 0.42 -12.79 -4.25
N GLU A 108 0.42 -13.68 -3.26
CA GLU A 108 1.35 -13.56 -2.16
C GLU A 108 2.78 -13.82 -2.55
N ARG A 109 3.02 -14.79 -3.40
CA ARG A 109 4.38 -15.25 -3.60
C ARG A 109 5.01 -14.78 -4.87
N THR A 110 4.28 -14.76 -5.94
CA THR A 110 4.89 -14.55 -7.23
C THR A 110 4.57 -13.19 -7.81
N GLN A 111 3.29 -12.91 -7.96
CA GLN A 111 2.90 -11.72 -8.68
C GLN A 111 3.31 -10.46 -7.97
N PHE A 112 3.06 -10.39 -6.68
CA PHE A 112 3.33 -9.16 -5.95
C PHE A 112 4.82 -8.89 -5.86
N PHE A 113 5.61 -9.87 -5.45
CA PHE A 113 7.04 -9.66 -5.32
C PHE A 113 7.72 -9.46 -6.67
N LYS A 114 7.26 -10.12 -7.70
CA LYS A 114 7.83 -9.93 -9.02
C LYS A 114 7.70 -8.50 -9.50
N HIS A 115 6.56 -7.87 -9.22
CA HIS A 115 6.29 -6.54 -9.71
C HIS A 115 6.69 -5.42 -8.76
N TYR A 116 6.68 -5.67 -7.47
CA TYR A 116 6.85 -4.61 -6.50
C TYR A 116 7.98 -4.81 -5.50
N GLY A 117 8.60 -5.96 -5.46
CA GLY A 117 9.63 -6.24 -4.47
C GLY A 117 10.82 -5.28 -4.54
N LYS A 118 11.13 -4.80 -5.72
CA LYS A 118 12.28 -3.90 -5.87
C LYS A 118 12.06 -2.53 -5.25
N TYR A 119 10.85 -2.21 -4.87
CA TYR A 119 10.59 -0.93 -4.26
C TYR A 119 10.59 -1.00 -2.73
N GLU A 120 10.83 -2.16 -2.17
CA GLU A 120 10.95 -2.31 -0.74
C GLU A 120 12.31 -1.79 -0.26
#